data_b386cd05c65a214abf8cde361709dd7e
#
_entry.id   b386cd05c65a214abf8cde361709dd7e
#
_cell.length_a   1.000
_cell.length_b   1.000
_cell.length_c   1.000
_cell.angle_alpha   90.00
_cell.angle_beta   90.00
_cell.angle_gamma   90.00
#
_symmetry.space_group_name_H-M   'P 1'
#
loop_
_entity.id
_entity.type
_entity.pdbx_description
1 polymer ?
#
loop_
_entity_poly.entity_id
_entity_poly.type
_entity_poly.pdbx_seq_one_letter_code
_entity_poly.pdbx_strand_id
1 'polypeptide(L)'
;MSPERQRLIRLLFDEYIEMYAARDARLVTRFSDNFSGFAGSSDQLVKSRSDWVDVTLQDFAQVPGRIGIDVVDLFPQELSDDVVAVTAFFHIRLPIPDALFARETARLVLVFRHEEGDWKIAHSSISIPYGLARDGEVYPVGRLQQRNLELEALVEERTQALAQANQRLQLISNTDGLTGIANRRYFDQTLARE
;
A
#
# COMPACT_ATOMS: atom_id res chain seq x y z
N MET A 1 -27.46 -15.12 -13.53
CA MET A 1 -27.83 -13.68 -13.39
C MET A 1 -28.45 -13.18 -14.68
N SER A 2 -29.60 -12.49 -14.62
CA SER A 2 -30.24 -11.90 -15.81
C SER A 2 -29.40 -10.75 -16.39
N PRO A 3 -29.53 -10.44 -17.70
CA PRO A 3 -28.80 -9.33 -18.32
C PRO A 3 -29.11 -7.96 -17.69
N GLU A 4 -30.35 -7.77 -17.21
CA GLU A 4 -30.79 -6.54 -16.55
C GLU A 4 -30.10 -6.39 -15.18
N ARG A 5 -30.06 -7.46 -14.40
CA ARG A 5 -29.38 -7.49 -13.10
C ARG A 5 -27.87 -7.28 -13.27
N GLN A 6 -27.27 -7.88 -14.28
CA GLN A 6 -25.84 -7.68 -14.57
C GLN A 6 -25.51 -6.21 -14.87
N ARG A 7 -26.36 -5.53 -15.66
CA ARG A 7 -26.22 -4.10 -15.93
C ARG A 7 -26.39 -3.26 -14.66
N LEU A 8 -27.38 -3.59 -13.84
CA LEU A 8 -27.62 -2.87 -12.58
C LEU A 8 -26.41 -2.99 -11.64
N ILE A 9 -25.92 -4.18 -11.40
CA ILE A 9 -24.75 -4.40 -10.54
C ILE A 9 -23.50 -3.69 -11.09
N ARG A 10 -23.34 -3.70 -12.42
CA ARG A 10 -22.25 -2.95 -13.06
C ARG A 10 -22.38 -1.43 -12.80
N LEU A 11 -23.56 -0.87 -12.93
CA LEU A 11 -23.81 0.55 -12.64
C LEU A 11 -23.52 0.89 -11.17
N LEU A 12 -23.95 0.06 -10.22
CA LEU A 12 -23.67 0.24 -8.80
C LEU A 12 -22.17 0.17 -8.49
N PHE A 13 -21.46 -0.72 -9.14
CA PHE A 13 -20.01 -0.80 -9.02
C PHE A 13 -19.30 0.44 -9.59
N ASP A 14 -19.69 0.87 -10.79
CA ASP A 14 -19.11 2.04 -11.44
C ASP A 14 -19.39 3.32 -10.61
N GLU A 15 -20.58 3.44 -10.00
CA GLU A 15 -20.92 4.51 -9.07
C GLU A 15 -20.03 4.47 -7.81
N TYR A 16 -19.83 3.29 -7.23
CA TYR A 16 -18.92 3.10 -6.09
C TYR A 16 -17.51 3.57 -6.42
N ILE A 17 -16.96 3.13 -7.55
CA ILE A 17 -15.60 3.48 -8.00
C ILE A 17 -15.49 4.99 -8.23
N GLU A 18 -16.48 5.61 -8.87
CA GLU A 18 -16.49 7.05 -9.11
C GLU A 18 -16.54 7.86 -7.81
N MET A 19 -17.41 7.50 -6.88
CA MET A 19 -17.50 8.14 -5.57
C MET A 19 -16.18 7.99 -4.78
N TYR A 20 -15.61 6.79 -4.81
CA TYR A 20 -14.34 6.54 -4.14
C TYR A 20 -13.20 7.34 -4.77
N ALA A 21 -13.11 7.35 -6.10
CA ALA A 21 -12.09 8.12 -6.83
C ALA A 21 -12.23 9.63 -6.60
N ALA A 22 -13.44 10.13 -6.54
CA ALA A 22 -13.74 11.54 -6.27
C ALA A 22 -13.61 11.94 -4.80
N ARG A 23 -13.37 10.98 -3.88
CA ARG A 23 -13.37 11.21 -2.42
C ARG A 23 -14.71 11.75 -1.91
N ASP A 24 -15.79 11.30 -2.52
CA ASP A 24 -17.15 11.75 -2.21
C ASP A 24 -17.66 11.06 -0.93
N ALA A 25 -17.82 11.85 0.13
CA ALA A 25 -18.29 11.35 1.44
C ALA A 25 -19.67 10.70 1.38
N ARG A 26 -20.48 10.96 0.34
CA ARG A 26 -21.78 10.28 0.15
C ARG A 26 -21.64 8.76 -0.05
N LEU A 27 -20.44 8.28 -0.41
CA LEU A 27 -20.15 6.86 -0.49
C LEU A 27 -20.56 6.10 0.77
N VAL A 28 -20.44 6.71 1.95
CA VAL A 28 -20.78 6.07 3.23
C VAL A 28 -22.27 5.68 3.35
N THR A 29 -23.15 6.27 2.54
CA THR A 29 -24.58 5.92 2.49
C THR A 29 -24.86 4.62 1.74
N ARG A 30 -23.87 4.12 0.97
CA ARG A 30 -23.99 2.89 0.20
C ARG A 30 -23.70 1.63 1.02
N PHE A 31 -23.15 1.79 2.24
CA PHE A 31 -22.86 0.64 3.09
C PHE A 31 -24.10 0.17 3.87
N SER A 32 -24.25 -1.15 3.93
CA SER A 32 -25.26 -1.82 4.76
C SER A 32 -25.00 -1.57 6.24
N ASP A 33 -26.06 -1.53 7.05
CA ASP A 33 -25.93 -1.49 8.51
C ASP A 33 -25.28 -2.78 9.07
N ASN A 34 -25.47 -3.91 8.40
CA ASN A 34 -24.79 -5.16 8.70
C ASN A 34 -23.58 -5.33 7.77
N PHE A 35 -22.58 -4.50 7.97
CA PHE A 35 -21.35 -4.45 7.17
C PHE A 35 -20.19 -5.17 7.85
N SER A 36 -19.31 -5.79 7.03
CA SER A 36 -17.98 -6.23 7.43
C SER A 36 -16.96 -5.96 6.32
N GLY A 37 -15.68 -5.89 6.67
CA GLY A 37 -14.66 -5.69 5.64
C GLY A 37 -13.25 -5.53 6.19
N PHE A 38 -12.31 -5.36 5.30
CA PHE A 38 -10.94 -4.98 5.63
C PHE A 38 -10.33 -4.13 4.51
N ALA A 39 -9.44 -3.21 4.88
CA ALA A 39 -8.68 -2.38 3.97
C ALA A 39 -7.28 -2.98 3.73
N GLY A 40 -6.73 -2.75 2.54
CA GLY A 40 -5.54 -3.44 2.02
C GLY A 40 -4.23 -3.24 2.78
N SER A 41 -4.16 -2.27 3.66
CA SER A 41 -2.99 -1.96 4.49
C SER A 41 -3.20 -2.23 5.98
N SER A 42 -4.39 -2.72 6.37
CA SER A 42 -4.75 -2.94 7.77
C SER A 42 -4.85 -4.42 8.09
N ASP A 43 -4.28 -4.83 9.22
CA ASP A 43 -4.48 -6.16 9.81
C ASP A 43 -5.80 -6.25 10.58
N GLN A 44 -6.63 -5.20 10.51
CA GLN A 44 -7.85 -5.10 11.27
C GLN A 44 -9.06 -5.52 10.45
N LEU A 45 -9.82 -6.49 10.98
CA LEU A 45 -11.14 -6.82 10.49
C LEU A 45 -12.17 -5.83 11.06
N VAL A 46 -12.79 -5.06 10.17
CA VAL A 46 -13.90 -4.16 10.51
C VAL A 46 -15.20 -4.96 10.54
N LYS A 47 -15.96 -4.83 11.63
CA LYS A 47 -17.18 -5.62 11.89
C LYS A 47 -18.44 -4.77 12.02
N SER A 48 -18.34 -3.47 11.82
CA SER A 48 -19.46 -2.55 11.87
C SER A 48 -19.42 -1.54 10.74
N ARG A 49 -20.59 -1.03 10.36
CA ARG A 49 -20.70 0.08 9.39
C ARG A 49 -20.03 1.34 9.90
N SER A 50 -20.19 1.69 11.19
CA SER A 50 -19.57 2.90 11.77
C SER A 50 -18.08 2.90 11.63
N ASP A 51 -17.41 1.80 12.01
CA ASP A 51 -15.96 1.70 11.91
C ASP A 51 -15.47 1.76 10.45
N TRP A 52 -16.26 1.18 9.50
CA TRP A 52 -15.93 1.26 8.08
C TRP A 52 -16.08 2.69 7.51
N VAL A 53 -17.08 3.42 7.97
CA VAL A 53 -17.25 4.84 7.63
C VAL A 53 -16.03 5.63 8.09
N ASP A 54 -15.57 5.41 9.33
CA ASP A 54 -14.39 6.10 9.88
C ASP A 54 -13.12 5.75 9.07
N VAL A 55 -12.90 4.49 8.75
CA VAL A 55 -11.79 4.04 7.88
C VAL A 55 -11.85 4.71 6.51
N THR A 56 -13.04 4.77 5.90
CA THR A 56 -13.23 5.38 4.57
C THR A 56 -12.94 6.88 4.60
N LEU A 57 -13.45 7.59 5.60
CA LEU A 57 -13.23 9.03 5.73
C LEU A 57 -11.77 9.36 6.08
N GLN A 58 -11.12 8.51 6.87
CA GLN A 58 -9.68 8.63 7.16
C GLN A 58 -8.83 8.43 5.90
N ASP A 59 -9.15 7.45 5.05
CA ASP A 59 -8.48 7.25 3.76
C ASP A 59 -8.65 8.49 2.86
N PHE A 60 -9.86 9.05 2.79
CA PHE A 60 -10.12 10.28 2.02
C PHE A 60 -9.33 11.49 2.54
N ALA A 61 -9.15 11.59 3.85
CA ALA A 61 -8.37 12.65 4.47
C ALA A 61 -6.85 12.54 4.21
N GLN A 62 -6.33 11.31 4.09
CA GLN A 62 -4.90 11.07 3.81
C GLN A 62 -4.52 11.48 2.39
N VAL A 63 -5.42 11.29 1.43
CA VAL A 63 -5.24 11.69 0.03
C VAL A 63 -6.47 12.47 -0.43
N PRO A 64 -6.55 13.76 -0.12
CA PRO A 64 -7.78 14.55 -0.28
C PRO A 64 -8.12 14.90 -1.74
N GLY A 65 -7.22 14.66 -2.67
CA GLY A 65 -7.47 14.91 -4.09
C GLY A 65 -8.09 13.70 -4.79
N ARG A 66 -8.76 13.96 -5.93
CA ARG A 66 -9.22 12.88 -6.80
C ARG A 66 -8.07 11.94 -7.17
N ILE A 67 -8.32 10.64 -7.08
CA ILE A 67 -7.40 9.60 -7.53
C ILE A 67 -7.85 9.00 -8.87
N GLY A 68 -6.91 8.44 -9.62
CA GLY A 68 -7.22 7.65 -10.81
C GLY A 68 -7.46 6.19 -10.43
N ILE A 69 -8.50 5.58 -10.99
CA ILE A 69 -8.77 4.15 -10.87
C ILE A 69 -9.04 3.60 -12.26
N ASP A 70 -8.18 2.68 -12.72
CA ASP A 70 -8.33 2.02 -14.00
C ASP A 70 -8.74 0.57 -13.76
N VAL A 71 -10.01 0.25 -13.98
CA VAL A 71 -10.53 -1.12 -13.84
C VAL A 71 -9.97 -1.98 -14.98
N VAL A 72 -9.23 -3.02 -14.60
CA VAL A 72 -8.60 -3.97 -15.53
C VAL A 72 -9.54 -5.11 -15.84
N ASP A 73 -10.19 -5.67 -14.81
CA ASP A 73 -11.13 -6.78 -14.95
C ASP A 73 -12.21 -6.70 -13.88
N LEU A 74 -13.40 -7.20 -14.19
CA LEU A 74 -14.54 -7.19 -13.30
C LEU A 74 -15.43 -8.42 -13.57
N PHE A 75 -15.69 -9.16 -12.51
CA PHE A 75 -16.53 -10.35 -12.56
C PHE A 75 -17.62 -10.31 -11.48
N PRO A 76 -18.90 -10.11 -11.85
CA PRO A 76 -20.03 -10.24 -10.95
C PRO A 76 -20.51 -11.70 -10.88
N GLN A 77 -20.67 -12.20 -9.66
CA GLN A 77 -21.17 -13.54 -9.36
C GLN A 77 -22.44 -13.47 -8.53
N GLU A 78 -23.55 -13.99 -9.05
CA GLU A 78 -24.80 -14.12 -8.30
C GLU A 78 -24.68 -15.24 -7.26
N LEU A 79 -24.88 -14.92 -6.01
CA LEU A 79 -24.83 -15.87 -4.90
C LEU A 79 -26.25 -16.29 -4.49
N SER A 80 -27.20 -15.37 -4.58
CA SER A 80 -28.65 -15.61 -4.40
C SER A 80 -29.44 -14.51 -5.11
N ASP A 81 -30.77 -14.57 -4.99
CA ASP A 81 -31.65 -13.53 -5.54
C ASP A 81 -31.38 -12.14 -4.98
N ASP A 82 -30.92 -12.04 -3.75
CA ASP A 82 -30.67 -10.77 -3.06
C ASP A 82 -29.16 -10.48 -2.80
N VAL A 83 -28.26 -11.34 -3.30
CA VAL A 83 -26.82 -11.19 -3.03
C VAL A 83 -26.00 -11.41 -4.27
N VAL A 84 -25.13 -10.45 -4.58
CA VAL A 84 -24.15 -10.53 -5.67
C VAL A 84 -22.78 -10.15 -5.15
N ALA A 85 -21.79 -11.01 -5.37
CA ALA A 85 -20.38 -10.68 -5.17
C ALA A 85 -19.79 -10.11 -6.46
N VAL A 86 -19.00 -9.05 -6.34
CA VAL A 86 -18.25 -8.46 -7.46
C VAL A 86 -16.78 -8.51 -7.13
N THR A 87 -16.01 -9.25 -7.93
CA THR A 87 -14.55 -9.25 -7.88
C THR A 87 -14.01 -8.33 -8.97
N ALA A 88 -13.15 -7.40 -8.61
CA ALA A 88 -12.53 -6.47 -9.55
C ALA A 88 -11.02 -6.35 -9.36
N PHE A 89 -10.30 -6.21 -10.46
CA PHE A 89 -8.88 -5.87 -10.51
C PHE A 89 -8.73 -4.48 -11.11
N PHE A 90 -7.88 -3.65 -10.51
CA PHE A 90 -7.70 -2.28 -10.97
C PHE A 90 -6.33 -1.72 -10.58
N HIS A 91 -5.91 -0.68 -11.28
CA HIS A 91 -4.73 0.09 -10.91
C HIS A 91 -5.16 1.39 -10.21
N ILE A 92 -4.43 1.77 -9.18
CA ILE A 92 -4.64 3.04 -8.44
C ILE A 92 -3.54 4.01 -8.83
N ARG A 93 -3.92 5.21 -9.27
CA ARG A 93 -3.00 6.33 -9.53
C ARG A 93 -3.24 7.42 -8.51
N LEU A 94 -2.32 7.55 -7.57
CA LEU A 94 -2.34 8.62 -6.59
C LEU A 94 -1.69 9.88 -7.16
N PRO A 95 -2.13 11.09 -6.76
CA PRO A 95 -1.52 12.36 -7.15
C PRO A 95 -0.21 12.62 -6.35
N ILE A 96 0.58 11.58 -6.12
CA ILE A 96 1.83 11.63 -5.36
C ILE A 96 2.95 11.09 -6.26
N PRO A 97 4.08 11.82 -6.43
CA PRO A 97 5.21 11.31 -7.20
C PRO A 97 5.74 10.00 -6.60
N ASP A 98 6.13 9.07 -7.47
CA ASP A 98 6.75 7.78 -7.13
C ASP A 98 5.92 6.86 -6.21
N ALA A 99 4.59 6.94 -6.29
CA ALA A 99 3.72 6.05 -5.53
C ALA A 99 4.00 4.58 -5.94
N LEU A 100 4.52 3.81 -4.99
CA LEU A 100 4.75 2.36 -5.11
C LEU A 100 3.52 1.60 -5.62
N PHE A 101 2.33 2.15 -5.35
CA PHE A 101 1.03 1.58 -5.73
C PHE A 101 0.69 1.69 -7.23
N ALA A 102 1.32 2.63 -7.97
CA ALA A 102 0.98 2.88 -9.37
C ALA A 102 1.29 1.70 -10.31
N ARG A 103 2.08 0.73 -9.88
CA ARG A 103 2.50 -0.44 -10.64
C ARG A 103 1.82 -1.75 -10.18
N GLU A 104 1.08 -1.70 -9.08
CA GLU A 104 0.49 -2.89 -8.49
C GLU A 104 -0.99 -2.99 -8.86
N THR A 105 -1.43 -4.22 -9.12
CA THR A 105 -2.84 -4.49 -9.37
C THR A 105 -3.57 -4.69 -8.06
N ALA A 106 -4.39 -3.74 -7.67
CA ALA A 106 -5.28 -3.86 -6.53
C ALA A 106 -6.42 -4.84 -6.83
N ARG A 107 -6.85 -5.56 -5.83
CA ARG A 107 -7.95 -6.53 -5.88
C ARG A 107 -9.03 -6.10 -4.90
N LEU A 108 -10.27 -6.08 -5.37
CA LEU A 108 -11.43 -5.69 -4.59
C LEU A 108 -12.51 -6.77 -4.70
N VAL A 109 -13.09 -7.12 -3.57
CA VAL A 109 -14.35 -7.86 -3.54
C VAL A 109 -15.38 -7.00 -2.83
N LEU A 110 -16.50 -6.72 -3.52
CA LEU A 110 -17.69 -6.12 -2.94
C LEU A 110 -18.81 -7.16 -2.92
N VAL A 111 -19.52 -7.24 -1.81
CA VAL A 111 -20.78 -8.00 -1.74
C VAL A 111 -21.92 -7.02 -1.67
N PHE A 112 -22.68 -6.95 -2.75
CA PHE A 112 -23.93 -6.22 -2.80
C PHE A 112 -25.06 -7.08 -2.27
N ARG A 113 -25.88 -6.52 -1.40
CA ARG A 113 -27.09 -7.16 -0.88
C ARG A 113 -28.30 -6.25 -1.05
N HIS A 114 -29.39 -6.80 -1.55
CA HIS A 114 -30.66 -6.10 -1.68
C HIS A 114 -31.35 -6.04 -0.31
N GLU A 115 -31.55 -4.82 0.20
CA GLU A 115 -32.13 -4.55 1.52
C GLU A 115 -33.16 -3.43 1.40
N GLU A 116 -34.35 -3.64 1.91
CA GLU A 116 -35.40 -2.60 1.97
C GLU A 116 -35.67 -1.89 0.64
N GLY A 117 -35.53 -2.61 -0.49
CA GLY A 117 -35.78 -2.07 -1.83
C GLY A 117 -34.55 -1.38 -2.48
N ASP A 118 -33.37 -1.38 -1.85
CA ASP A 118 -32.15 -0.81 -2.38
C ASP A 118 -30.97 -1.80 -2.28
N TRP A 119 -29.97 -1.65 -3.14
CA TRP A 119 -28.76 -2.43 -3.10
C TRP A 119 -27.71 -1.74 -2.24
N LYS A 120 -27.27 -2.40 -1.18
CA LYS A 120 -26.25 -1.93 -0.24
C LYS A 120 -24.99 -2.79 -0.33
N ILE A 121 -23.85 -2.21 0.02
CA ILE A 121 -22.59 -2.94 0.13
C ILE A 121 -22.51 -3.53 1.54
N ALA A 122 -22.64 -4.86 1.65
CA ALA A 122 -22.58 -5.59 2.90
C ALA A 122 -21.17 -6.05 3.28
N HIS A 123 -20.28 -6.14 2.28
CA HIS A 123 -18.88 -6.48 2.51
C HIS A 123 -17.98 -5.75 1.51
N SER A 124 -16.82 -5.31 1.99
CA SER A 124 -15.74 -4.79 1.14
C SER A 124 -14.40 -5.32 1.62
N SER A 125 -13.66 -5.94 0.72
CA SER A 125 -12.29 -6.35 0.97
C SER A 125 -11.41 -5.86 -0.17
N ILE A 126 -10.41 -5.05 0.17
CA ILE A 126 -9.40 -4.59 -0.77
C ILE A 126 -8.05 -5.14 -0.36
N SER A 127 -7.27 -5.60 -1.32
CA SER A 127 -5.89 -6.02 -1.12
C SER A 127 -4.99 -5.50 -2.23
N ILE A 128 -3.81 -5.04 -1.86
CA ILE A 128 -2.79 -4.58 -2.79
C ILE A 128 -1.58 -5.50 -2.62
N PRO A 129 -1.39 -6.48 -3.54
CA PRO A 129 -0.21 -7.33 -3.49
C PRO A 129 1.00 -6.50 -3.92
N TYR A 130 1.88 -6.19 -3.03
CA TYR A 130 3.11 -5.42 -3.31
C TYR A 130 4.10 -6.19 -4.19
N GLY A 131 3.68 -6.59 -5.38
CA GLY A 131 4.51 -7.19 -6.43
C GLY A 131 5.41 -8.36 -6.01
N LEU A 132 5.07 -9.06 -4.93
CA LEU A 132 5.96 -10.03 -4.30
C LEU A 132 5.84 -11.44 -4.90
N ALA A 133 4.69 -11.81 -5.44
CA ALA A 133 4.49 -13.13 -6.04
C ALA A 133 4.70 -13.07 -7.56
N ARG A 134 5.40 -14.06 -8.14
CA ARG A 134 5.48 -14.30 -9.58
C ARG A 134 4.30 -15.15 -10.04
N ASP A 135 4.05 -15.17 -11.34
CA ASP A 135 3.05 -16.05 -11.91
C ASP A 135 3.31 -17.50 -11.49
N GLY A 136 2.31 -18.12 -10.86
CA GLY A 136 2.39 -19.49 -10.35
C GLY A 136 2.92 -19.64 -8.92
N GLU A 137 3.38 -18.56 -8.26
CA GLU A 137 3.77 -18.58 -6.87
C GLU A 137 2.58 -18.25 -5.96
N VAL A 138 2.29 -19.14 -5.02
CA VAL A 138 1.32 -18.86 -3.93
C VAL A 138 1.98 -18.03 -2.81
N TYR A 139 3.24 -18.29 -2.54
CA TYR A 139 4.06 -17.57 -1.55
C TYR A 139 5.31 -16.98 -2.24
N PRO A 140 5.59 -15.68 -2.12
CA PRO A 140 6.68 -15.01 -2.82
C PRO A 140 8.06 -15.24 -2.17
N VAL A 141 8.37 -16.48 -1.78
CA VAL A 141 9.57 -16.83 -1.01
C VAL A 141 10.84 -16.50 -1.79
N GLY A 142 10.88 -16.85 -3.07
CA GLY A 142 12.06 -16.63 -3.90
C GLY A 142 12.41 -15.15 -4.07
N ARG A 143 11.41 -14.30 -4.29
CA ARG A 143 11.60 -12.85 -4.46
C ARG A 143 11.99 -12.15 -3.16
N LEU A 144 11.41 -12.58 -2.04
CA LEU A 144 11.78 -12.05 -0.72
C LEU A 144 13.24 -12.40 -0.37
N GLN A 145 13.65 -13.65 -0.62
CA GLN A 145 15.03 -14.09 -0.41
C GLN A 145 16.00 -13.32 -1.30
N GLN A 146 15.71 -13.17 -2.58
CA GLN A 146 16.53 -12.41 -3.51
C GLN A 146 16.65 -10.94 -3.07
N ARG A 147 15.53 -10.32 -2.65
CA ARG A 147 15.54 -8.95 -2.17
C ARG A 147 16.34 -8.76 -0.89
N ASN A 148 16.28 -9.72 0.02
CA ASN A 148 17.10 -9.70 1.23
C ASN A 148 18.60 -9.78 0.89
N LEU A 149 19.00 -10.69 0.00
CA LEU A 149 20.39 -10.79 -0.44
C LEU A 149 20.90 -9.50 -1.10
N GLU A 150 20.09 -8.86 -1.94
CA GLU A 150 20.42 -7.57 -2.56
C GLU A 150 20.59 -6.46 -1.51
N LEU A 151 19.72 -6.42 -0.50
CA LEU A 151 19.78 -5.45 0.58
C LEU A 151 21.00 -5.71 1.49
N GLU A 152 21.29 -6.95 1.83
CA GLU A 152 22.46 -7.33 2.61
C GLU A 152 23.76 -6.93 1.89
N ALA A 153 23.86 -7.20 0.59
CA ALA A 153 25.02 -6.79 -0.21
C ALA A 153 25.19 -5.26 -0.24
N LEU A 154 24.07 -4.51 -0.39
CA LEU A 154 24.09 -3.05 -0.37
C LEU A 154 24.51 -2.48 0.99
N VAL A 155 24.02 -3.08 2.09
CA VAL A 155 24.40 -2.70 3.47
C VAL A 155 25.88 -2.93 3.70
N GLU A 156 26.41 -4.08 3.26
CA GLU A 156 27.84 -4.38 3.38
C GLU A 156 28.70 -3.38 2.59
N GLU A 157 28.35 -3.11 1.34
CA GLU A 157 29.05 -2.11 0.50
C GLU A 157 29.06 -0.72 1.17
N ARG A 158 27.89 -0.27 1.68
CA ARG A 158 27.78 1.03 2.36
C ARG A 158 28.55 1.09 3.66
N THR A 159 28.55 0.00 4.41
CA THR A 159 29.32 -0.11 5.67
C THR A 159 30.81 -0.02 5.42
N GLN A 160 31.31 -0.72 4.41
CA GLN A 160 32.73 -0.66 4.01
C GLN A 160 33.12 0.74 3.53
N ALA A 161 32.28 1.39 2.70
CA ALA A 161 32.51 2.75 2.22
C ALA A 161 32.56 3.76 3.39
N LEU A 162 31.64 3.63 4.37
CA LEU A 162 31.63 4.46 5.57
C LEU A 162 32.88 4.24 6.44
N ALA A 163 33.30 3.00 6.61
CA ALA A 163 34.52 2.68 7.36
C ALA A 163 35.77 3.31 6.72
N GLN A 164 35.90 3.21 5.39
CA GLN A 164 36.99 3.84 4.65
C GLN A 164 36.95 5.37 4.75
N ALA A 165 35.76 5.98 4.61
CA ALA A 165 35.61 7.43 4.76
C ALA A 165 35.99 7.90 6.17
N ASN A 166 35.56 7.16 7.20
CA ASN A 166 35.91 7.46 8.58
C ASN A 166 37.41 7.34 8.85
N GLN A 167 38.09 6.29 8.34
CA GLN A 167 39.51 6.16 8.45
C GLN A 167 40.25 7.34 7.78
N ARG A 168 39.78 7.75 6.60
CA ARG A 168 40.37 8.88 5.87
C ARG A 168 40.17 10.20 6.63
N LEU A 169 38.96 10.41 7.21
CA LEU A 169 38.69 11.57 8.05
C LEU A 169 39.56 11.59 9.33
N GLN A 170 39.77 10.43 9.95
CA GLN A 170 40.65 10.31 11.12
C GLN A 170 42.11 10.63 10.77
N LEU A 171 42.63 10.13 9.64
CA LEU A 171 43.95 10.47 9.17
C LEU A 171 44.10 11.97 8.94
N ILE A 172 43.18 12.60 8.20
CA ILE A 172 43.22 14.05 7.94
C ILE A 172 43.07 14.85 9.26
N SER A 173 42.22 14.42 10.18
CA SER A 173 42.00 15.09 11.48
C SER A 173 43.20 14.97 12.42
N ASN A 174 44.00 13.92 12.29
CA ASN A 174 45.14 13.61 13.19
C ASN A 174 46.50 13.97 12.63
N THR A 175 46.60 14.34 11.36
CA THR A 175 47.85 14.73 10.70
C THR A 175 47.92 16.24 10.46
N ASP A 176 49.10 16.79 10.49
CA ASP A 176 49.41 18.14 10.06
C ASP A 176 49.57 18.18 8.52
N GLY A 177 48.80 19.07 7.86
CA GLY A 177 48.72 19.11 6.39
C GLY A 177 49.95 19.57 5.68
N LEU A 178 50.95 20.17 6.36
CA LEU A 178 52.23 20.63 5.80
C LEU A 178 53.33 19.58 5.93
N THR A 179 53.38 18.92 7.06
CA THR A 179 54.48 18.02 7.42
C THR A 179 54.12 16.55 7.30
N GLY A 180 52.83 16.19 7.23
CA GLY A 180 52.35 14.82 7.16
C GLY A 180 52.53 13.99 8.44
N ILE A 181 53.01 14.59 9.53
CA ILE A 181 53.14 13.94 10.85
C ILE A 181 51.92 14.18 11.72
N ALA A 182 51.85 13.48 12.86
CA ALA A 182 50.77 13.67 13.85
C ALA A 182 50.67 15.16 14.28
N ASN A 183 49.46 15.70 14.24
CA ASN A 183 49.24 17.08 14.70
C ASN A 183 49.30 17.17 16.23
N ARG A 184 49.53 18.37 16.76
CA ARG A 184 49.67 18.62 18.20
C ARG A 184 48.49 18.04 19.00
N ARG A 185 47.29 18.21 18.52
CA ARG A 185 46.09 17.72 19.22
C ARG A 185 46.10 16.19 19.39
N TYR A 186 46.48 15.46 18.35
CA TYR A 186 46.55 13.98 18.40
C TYR A 186 47.68 13.51 19.30
N PHE A 187 48.80 14.20 19.27
CA PHE A 187 49.96 13.92 20.15
C PHE A 187 49.53 14.10 21.64
N ASP A 188 48.95 15.26 21.98
CA ASP A 188 48.53 15.56 23.35
C ASP A 188 47.46 14.55 23.87
N GLN A 189 46.51 14.13 23.02
CA GLN A 189 45.49 13.12 23.35
C GLN A 189 46.07 11.71 23.59
N THR A 190 47.13 11.35 22.84
CA THR A 190 47.77 10.03 22.97
C THR A 190 48.58 9.98 24.25
N LEU A 191 49.32 11.04 24.55
CA LEU A 191 50.11 11.16 25.77
C LEU A 191 49.28 11.15 27.06
N ALA A 192 48.07 11.65 27.03
CA ALA A 192 47.15 11.64 28.17
C ALA A 192 46.48 10.29 28.44
N ARG A 193 46.61 9.29 27.54
CA ARG A 193 46.06 7.95 27.68
C ARG A 193 47.07 6.91 28.19
N GLU A 194 48.36 7.21 28.16
CA GLU A 194 49.40 6.44 28.80
C GLU A 194 49.65 6.87 30.24
#